data_b96fb85625b004577a2320646119be32
#
_entry.id   b96fb85625b004577a2320646119be32
#
_cell.length_a   1.000
_cell.length_b   1.000
_cell.length_c   1.000
_cell.angle_alpha   90.00
_cell.angle_beta   90.00
_cell.angle_gamma   90.00
#
_symmetry.space_group_name_H-M   'P 1'
#
loop_
_entity.id
_entity.type
_entity.pdbx_description
1 polymer ?
#
loop_
_entity_poly.entity_id
_entity_poly.type
_entity_poly.pdbx_seq_one_letter_code
_entity_poly.pdbx_strand_id
1 'polypeptide(L)'
;MTLGDGKRKVLMLLDEYSAGGQRTADADIDKKMNDFFDMAQKDMAQHQKIVHSCEVVPDGSGRWCELPKDCVKVCRIWKDGRPVMRPIIGGKLVPERADTGALTVEYYARPATIREDTGDGYEFEVSEEAANCLPYFVAAQHLMPDLVVDYSAFLNMYFQMKAALDVSMPEANSGGIRQSLFRGR
;
A
#
# COMPACT_ATOMS: atom_id res chain seq x y z
N MET A 1 -11.63 -6.20 2.74
CA MET A 1 -11.37 -7.65 2.96
C MET A 1 -10.40 -7.80 4.12
N THR A 2 -10.69 -8.69 5.08
CA THR A 2 -9.77 -8.98 6.19
C THR A 2 -8.75 -10.06 5.84
N LEU A 3 -7.67 -10.16 6.63
CA LEU A 3 -6.66 -11.22 6.50
C LEU A 3 -7.29 -12.60 6.63
N GLY A 4 -8.22 -12.78 7.59
CA GLY A 4 -8.96 -14.03 7.77
C GLY A 4 -9.82 -14.41 6.56
N ASP A 5 -10.44 -13.41 5.89
CA ASP A 5 -11.18 -13.66 4.65
C ASP A 5 -10.24 -14.07 3.53
N GLY A 6 -9.08 -13.42 3.44
CA GLY A 6 -8.03 -13.75 2.48
C GLY A 6 -7.54 -15.19 2.64
N LYS A 7 -7.19 -15.59 3.88
CA LYS A 7 -6.77 -16.97 4.19
C LYS A 7 -7.83 -17.99 3.82
N ARG A 8 -9.10 -17.71 4.13
CA ARG A 8 -10.21 -18.59 3.74
C ARG A 8 -10.29 -18.77 2.23
N LYS A 9 -10.14 -17.67 1.46
CA LYS A 9 -10.11 -17.74 -0.02
C LYS A 9 -8.93 -18.56 -0.53
N VAL A 10 -7.74 -18.43 0.05
CA VAL A 10 -6.57 -19.25 -0.30
C VAL A 10 -6.88 -20.73 -0.11
N LEU A 11 -7.39 -21.13 1.05
CA LEU A 11 -7.74 -22.53 1.34
C LEU A 11 -8.80 -23.06 0.37
N MET A 12 -9.75 -22.22 -0.04
CA MET A 12 -10.74 -22.60 -1.07
C MET A 12 -10.08 -22.81 -2.44
N LEU A 13 -9.12 -21.97 -2.81
CA LEU A 13 -8.39 -22.11 -4.09
C LEU A 13 -7.51 -23.36 -4.11
N LEU A 14 -7.00 -23.78 -2.97
CA LEU A 14 -6.17 -24.97 -2.81
C LEU A 14 -7.01 -26.26 -2.59
N ASP A 15 -8.33 -26.18 -2.58
CA ASP A 15 -9.25 -27.26 -2.24
C ASP A 15 -9.01 -27.88 -0.84
N GLU A 16 -8.39 -27.10 0.06
CA GLU A 16 -8.10 -27.54 1.44
C GLU A 16 -9.15 -27.04 2.44
N TYR A 17 -10.23 -26.44 1.95
CA TYR A 17 -11.32 -25.97 2.79
C TYR A 17 -12.34 -27.09 3.01
N SER A 18 -12.39 -27.64 4.22
CA SER A 18 -13.34 -28.70 4.53
C SER A 18 -14.78 -28.23 4.38
N ALA A 19 -15.66 -29.12 3.92
CA ALA A 19 -17.10 -28.87 3.81
C ALA A 19 -17.77 -28.43 5.15
N GLY A 20 -17.09 -28.65 6.28
CA GLY A 20 -17.51 -28.20 7.62
C GLY A 20 -17.04 -26.79 7.98
N GLY A 21 -16.39 -26.05 7.08
CA GLY A 21 -15.90 -24.69 7.33
C GLY A 21 -14.74 -24.60 8.33
N GLN A 22 -14.10 -25.72 8.65
CA GLN A 22 -12.94 -25.73 9.53
C GLN A 22 -11.67 -25.45 8.71
N ARG A 23 -10.84 -24.55 9.24
CA ARG A 23 -9.50 -24.29 8.72
C ARG A 23 -8.61 -25.52 8.85
N THR A 24 -7.63 -25.64 8.00
CA THR A 24 -6.53 -26.56 8.27
C THR A 24 -5.99 -26.32 9.68
N ALA A 25 -5.78 -27.41 10.42
CA ALA A 25 -5.21 -27.36 11.77
C ALA A 25 -3.70 -27.10 11.78
N ASP A 26 -3.10 -26.92 10.59
CA ASP A 26 -1.66 -26.71 10.44
C ASP A 26 -1.31 -25.23 10.70
N ALA A 27 -0.84 -24.98 11.92
CA ALA A 27 -0.40 -23.65 12.34
C ALA A 27 0.76 -23.09 11.52
N ASP A 28 1.58 -23.95 10.91
CA ASP A 28 2.71 -23.53 10.08
C ASP A 28 2.24 -23.01 8.72
N ILE A 29 1.18 -23.60 8.17
CA ILE A 29 0.55 -23.09 6.94
C ILE A 29 -0.03 -21.70 7.21
N ASP A 30 -0.72 -21.51 8.32
CA ASP A 30 -1.35 -20.23 8.68
C ASP A 30 -0.33 -19.10 8.84
N LYS A 31 0.82 -19.37 9.46
CA LYS A 31 1.93 -18.42 9.60
C LYS A 31 2.57 -18.07 8.27
N LYS A 32 2.85 -19.06 7.43
CA LYS A 32 3.40 -18.84 6.07
C LYS A 32 2.46 -18.00 5.21
N MET A 33 1.14 -18.19 5.35
CA MET A 33 0.18 -17.33 4.65
C MET A 33 0.31 -15.86 5.04
N ASN A 34 0.56 -15.55 6.33
CA ASN A 34 0.76 -14.17 6.77
C ASN A 34 1.94 -13.52 6.02
N ASP A 35 3.08 -14.20 5.92
CA ASP A 35 4.24 -13.69 5.20
C ASP A 35 3.95 -13.49 3.70
N PHE A 36 3.25 -14.42 3.08
CA PHE A 36 2.86 -14.29 1.67
C PHE A 36 1.85 -13.16 1.45
N PHE A 37 0.92 -12.94 2.37
CA PHE A 37 0.01 -11.81 2.31
C PHE A 37 0.75 -10.48 2.51
N ASP A 38 1.77 -10.42 3.37
CA ASP A 38 2.63 -9.26 3.53
C ASP A 38 3.36 -8.92 2.22
N MET A 39 3.93 -9.93 1.58
CA MET A 39 4.58 -9.77 0.27
C MET A 39 3.59 -9.29 -0.80
N ALA A 40 2.41 -9.91 -0.87
CA ALA A 40 1.37 -9.57 -1.85
C ALA A 40 0.86 -8.14 -1.65
N GLN A 41 0.58 -7.73 -0.41
CA GLN A 41 0.11 -6.38 -0.10
C GLN A 41 1.17 -5.33 -0.46
N LYS A 42 2.45 -5.59 -0.15
CA LYS A 42 3.55 -4.68 -0.50
C LYS A 42 3.76 -4.57 -2.02
N ASP A 43 3.63 -5.67 -2.75
CA ASP A 43 3.70 -5.66 -4.21
C ASP A 43 2.51 -4.89 -4.82
N MET A 44 1.31 -5.10 -4.27
CA MET A 44 0.12 -4.38 -4.71
C MET A 44 0.21 -2.88 -4.42
N ALA A 45 0.75 -2.48 -3.26
CA ALA A 45 0.96 -1.08 -2.89
C ALA A 45 1.99 -0.35 -3.77
N GLN A 46 2.86 -1.08 -4.48
CA GLN A 46 3.72 -0.47 -5.49
C GLN A 46 2.94 -0.15 -6.78
N HIS A 47 1.93 -0.95 -7.10
CA HIS A 47 1.07 -0.76 -8.26
C HIS A 47 -0.01 0.29 -7.98
N GLN A 48 -0.75 0.12 -6.89
CA GLN A 48 -1.81 1.03 -6.44
C GLN A 48 -1.35 1.77 -5.17
N LYS A 49 -0.96 3.04 -5.33
CA LYS A 49 -0.36 3.81 -4.23
C LYS A 49 -1.35 4.06 -3.10
N ILE A 50 -0.93 3.74 -1.88
CA ILE A 50 -1.65 4.09 -0.66
C ILE A 50 -1.34 5.55 -0.32
N VAL A 51 -2.35 6.36 -0.09
CA VAL A 51 -2.19 7.78 0.27
C VAL A 51 -2.63 7.99 1.70
N HIS A 52 -1.71 8.48 2.52
CA HIS A 52 -1.98 8.91 3.88
C HIS A 52 -1.78 10.41 4.03
N SER A 53 -2.34 10.98 5.10
CA SER A 53 -2.10 12.34 5.50
C SER A 53 -1.68 12.42 6.96
N CYS A 54 -0.79 13.35 7.28
CA CYS A 54 -0.42 13.66 8.65
C CYS A 54 -0.28 15.17 8.85
N GLU A 55 -0.40 15.60 10.09
CA GLU A 55 -0.08 16.97 10.47
C GLU A 55 1.34 17.07 11.00
N VAL A 56 2.07 18.05 10.52
CA VAL A 56 3.41 18.41 10.98
C VAL A 56 3.37 19.84 11.48
N VAL A 57 3.77 20.08 12.72
CA VAL A 57 3.77 21.40 13.33
C VAL A 57 5.22 21.90 13.46
N PRO A 58 5.66 22.82 12.56
CA PRO A 58 6.95 23.45 12.69
C PRO A 58 7.05 24.33 13.92
N ASP A 59 8.22 24.38 14.55
CA ASP A 59 8.49 25.20 15.73
C ASP A 59 8.87 26.65 15.39
N GLY A 60 8.80 27.04 14.13
CA GLY A 60 9.19 28.38 13.64
C GLY A 60 10.70 28.61 13.58
N SER A 61 11.52 27.69 14.02
CA SER A 61 12.99 27.81 13.99
C SER A 61 13.58 27.55 12.60
N GLY A 62 12.81 26.97 11.68
CA GLY A 62 13.27 26.46 10.40
C GLY A 62 14.04 25.13 10.53
N ARG A 63 13.92 24.46 11.68
CA ARG A 63 14.46 23.11 11.87
C ARG A 63 13.63 22.09 11.13
N TRP A 64 14.25 20.98 10.78
CA TRP A 64 13.65 19.87 10.08
C TRP A 64 12.56 19.20 10.92
N CYS A 65 11.47 18.84 10.26
CA CYS A 65 10.40 18.07 10.87
C CYS A 65 10.47 16.62 10.37
N GLU A 66 10.37 15.68 11.29
CA GLU A 66 10.31 14.26 10.93
C GLU A 66 9.00 13.95 10.23
N LEU A 67 9.07 13.13 9.18
CA LEU A 67 7.92 12.56 8.52
C LEU A 67 7.60 11.19 9.13
N PRO A 68 6.37 10.67 8.95
CA PRO A 68 6.01 9.33 9.39
C PRO A 68 6.97 8.27 8.81
N LYS A 69 7.24 7.22 9.59
CA LYS A 69 8.18 6.15 9.20
C LYS A 69 7.72 5.36 7.97
N ASP A 70 6.43 5.30 7.74
CA ASP A 70 5.79 4.68 6.59
C ASP A 70 5.81 5.57 5.34
N CYS A 71 6.21 6.84 5.46
CA CYS A 71 6.30 7.76 4.34
C CYS A 71 7.35 7.32 3.32
N VAL A 72 6.89 7.00 2.11
CA VAL A 72 7.76 6.68 0.96
C VAL A 72 8.09 7.93 0.16
N LYS A 73 7.07 8.76 -0.10
CA LYS A 73 7.21 9.97 -0.91
C LYS A 73 6.10 10.96 -0.57
N VAL A 74 6.48 12.20 -0.29
CA VAL A 74 5.51 13.28 -0.12
C VAL A 74 4.89 13.64 -1.48
N CYS A 75 3.58 13.71 -1.51
CA CYS A 75 2.78 14.06 -2.68
C CYS A 75 2.44 15.54 -2.69
N ARG A 76 1.97 16.04 -1.55
CA ARG A 76 1.48 17.40 -1.42
C ARG A 76 1.60 17.89 0.02
N ILE A 77 1.79 19.20 0.16
CA ILE A 77 1.81 19.86 1.46
C ILE A 77 0.83 21.00 1.42
N TRP A 78 0.00 21.10 2.46
CA TRP A 78 -1.01 22.12 2.61
C TRP A 78 -0.73 23.00 3.82
N LYS A 79 -0.98 24.29 3.70
CA LYS A 79 -1.00 25.26 4.80
C LYS A 79 -2.26 26.11 4.67
N ASP A 80 -3.06 26.12 5.72
CA ASP A 80 -4.33 26.89 5.75
C ASP A 80 -5.22 26.65 4.52
N GLY A 81 -5.31 25.36 4.09
CA GLY A 81 -6.09 24.93 2.93
C GLY A 81 -5.48 25.30 1.56
N ARG A 82 -4.25 25.82 1.52
CA ARG A 82 -3.53 26.15 0.27
C ARG A 82 -2.33 25.25 0.06
N PRO A 83 -2.09 24.76 -1.16
CA PRO A 83 -0.90 23.98 -1.45
C PRO A 83 0.36 24.85 -1.33
N VAL A 84 1.37 24.32 -0.65
CA VAL A 84 2.66 24.98 -0.48
C VAL A 84 3.79 24.03 -0.90
N MET A 85 4.89 24.59 -1.38
CA MET A 85 6.10 23.82 -1.68
C MET A 85 7.09 23.94 -0.53
N ARG A 86 7.57 22.80 -0.03
CA ARG A 86 8.61 22.74 1.00
C ARG A 86 9.62 21.67 0.60
N PRO A 87 10.92 21.92 0.76
CA PRO A 87 11.94 20.92 0.47
C PRO A 87 11.81 19.70 1.37
N ILE A 88 12.05 18.53 0.79
CA ILE A 88 12.21 17.27 1.52
C ILE A 88 13.67 16.86 1.35
N ILE A 89 14.41 16.81 2.44
CA ILE A 89 15.84 16.48 2.46
C ILE A 89 16.08 15.34 3.43
N GLY A 90 16.64 14.23 2.94
CA GLY A 90 16.91 13.06 3.78
C GLY A 90 15.67 12.47 4.47
N GLY A 91 14.50 12.56 3.80
CA GLY A 91 13.22 12.07 4.38
C GLY A 91 12.62 12.99 5.45
N LYS A 92 13.12 14.21 5.57
CA LYS A 92 12.64 15.21 6.53
C LYS A 92 12.08 16.43 5.81
N LEU A 93 11.00 16.98 6.34
CA LEU A 93 10.42 18.22 5.84
C LEU A 93 11.22 19.42 6.36
N VAL A 94 11.59 20.33 5.46
CA VAL A 94 12.26 21.58 5.80
C VAL A 94 11.25 22.73 5.72
N PRO A 95 10.68 23.19 6.85
CA PRO A 95 9.74 24.30 6.86
C PRO A 95 10.45 25.62 6.62
N GLU A 96 9.71 26.61 6.17
CA GLU A 96 10.19 28.00 6.20
C GLU A 96 10.12 28.57 7.63
N ARG A 97 10.97 29.58 7.91
CA ARG A 97 10.92 30.26 9.22
C ARG A 97 9.59 30.93 9.54
N ALA A 98 8.79 31.23 8.52
CA ALA A 98 7.46 31.80 8.66
C ALA A 98 6.35 30.74 8.89
N ASP A 99 6.72 29.43 8.86
CA ASP A 99 5.75 28.37 9.12
C ASP A 99 5.58 28.19 10.64
N THR A 100 4.54 28.80 11.18
CA THR A 100 4.18 28.78 12.62
C THR A 100 2.91 28.01 12.93
N GLY A 101 2.32 27.35 11.93
CA GLY A 101 1.08 26.58 12.06
C GLY A 101 1.24 25.17 11.54
N ALA A 102 0.21 24.35 11.71
CA ALA A 102 0.18 22.99 11.19
C ALA A 102 0.28 22.96 9.66
N LEU A 103 1.13 22.08 9.16
CA LEU A 103 1.21 21.72 7.76
C LEU A 103 0.58 20.35 7.61
N THR A 104 -0.40 20.19 6.73
CA THR A 104 -0.93 18.87 6.37
C THR A 104 -0.10 18.31 5.24
N VAL A 105 0.51 17.15 5.45
CA VAL A 105 1.36 16.46 4.48
C VAL A 105 0.65 15.24 3.96
N GLU A 106 0.35 15.21 2.67
CA GLU A 106 -0.13 14.03 1.96
C GLU A 106 1.06 13.27 1.37
N TYR A 107 1.10 11.96 1.58
CA TYR A 107 2.23 11.14 1.16
C TYR A 107 1.82 9.74 0.75
N TYR A 108 2.62 9.12 -0.11
CA TYR A 108 2.53 7.69 -0.38
C TYR A 108 3.10 6.93 0.80
N ALA A 109 2.30 6.03 1.35
CA ALA A 109 2.65 5.23 2.51
C ALA A 109 3.07 3.80 2.11
N ARG A 110 3.90 3.20 2.95
CA ARG A 110 4.06 1.74 2.95
C ARG A 110 2.94 1.14 3.78
N PRO A 111 2.34 0.02 3.34
CA PRO A 111 1.37 -0.68 4.17
C PRO A 111 2.05 -1.22 5.43
N ALA A 112 1.27 -1.36 6.50
CA ALA A 112 1.74 -2.01 7.71
C ALA A 112 2.20 -3.44 7.42
N THR A 113 3.25 -3.87 8.10
CA THR A 113 3.78 -5.23 7.92
C THR A 113 2.87 -6.25 8.59
N ILE A 114 2.43 -7.23 7.82
CA ILE A 114 1.72 -8.40 8.34
C ILE A 114 2.77 -9.36 8.88
N ARG A 115 2.66 -9.71 10.16
CA ARG A 115 3.58 -10.62 10.85
C ARG A 115 2.90 -11.92 11.20
N GLU A 116 3.66 -12.90 11.67
CA GLU A 116 3.13 -14.18 12.12
C GLU A 116 2.03 -14.06 13.19
N ASP A 117 2.13 -13.04 14.05
CA ASP A 117 1.20 -12.75 15.14
C ASP A 117 0.05 -11.81 14.76
N THR A 118 0.01 -11.34 13.49
CA THR A 118 -1.08 -10.48 13.02
C THR A 118 -2.38 -11.27 12.99
N GLY A 119 -3.38 -10.76 13.71
CA GLY A 119 -4.68 -11.41 13.83
C GLY A 119 -5.51 -11.33 12.54
N ASP A 120 -6.44 -12.26 12.41
CA ASP A 120 -7.31 -12.39 11.23
C ASP A 120 -8.22 -11.18 10.97
N GLY A 121 -8.43 -10.32 11.97
CA GLY A 121 -9.19 -9.09 11.84
C GLY A 121 -8.43 -7.94 11.16
N TYR A 122 -7.15 -8.12 10.80
CA TYR A 122 -6.38 -7.12 10.07
C TYR A 122 -7.05 -6.84 8.72
N GLU A 123 -7.29 -5.57 8.42
CA GLU A 123 -7.82 -5.13 7.13
C GLU A 123 -6.67 -4.72 6.20
N PHE A 124 -6.68 -5.24 4.97
CA PHE A 124 -5.67 -4.85 3.99
C PHE A 124 -5.77 -3.36 3.65
N GLU A 125 -4.62 -2.68 3.60
CA GLU A 125 -4.53 -1.23 3.34
C GLU A 125 -4.56 -0.87 1.85
N VAL A 126 -4.94 -1.81 1.00
CA VAL A 126 -5.16 -1.61 -0.44
C VAL A 126 -6.65 -1.55 -0.74
N SER A 127 -7.04 -1.12 -1.94
CA SER A 127 -8.46 -1.09 -2.32
C SER A 127 -9.10 -2.49 -2.23
N GLU A 128 -10.42 -2.54 -2.17
CA GLU A 128 -11.13 -3.82 -2.10
C GLU A 128 -10.87 -4.69 -3.33
N GLU A 129 -10.83 -4.08 -4.52
CA GLU A 129 -10.52 -4.75 -5.77
C GLU A 129 -9.09 -5.32 -5.74
N ALA A 130 -8.12 -4.55 -5.25
CA ALA A 130 -6.74 -4.98 -5.11
C ALA A 130 -6.61 -6.10 -4.07
N ALA A 131 -7.31 -6.00 -2.95
CA ALA A 131 -7.32 -7.03 -1.92
C ALA A 131 -7.86 -8.38 -2.44
N ASN A 132 -8.82 -8.35 -3.37
CA ASN A 132 -9.35 -9.56 -4.00
C ASN A 132 -8.34 -10.31 -4.89
N CYS A 133 -7.26 -9.66 -5.30
CA CYS A 133 -6.19 -10.29 -6.08
C CYS A 133 -5.20 -11.07 -5.19
N LEU A 134 -5.01 -10.64 -3.93
CA LEU A 134 -3.96 -11.16 -3.04
C LEU A 134 -4.03 -12.69 -2.83
N PRO A 135 -5.21 -13.32 -2.64
CA PRO A 135 -5.30 -14.76 -2.43
C PRO A 135 -4.70 -15.59 -3.57
N TYR A 136 -4.76 -15.12 -4.81
CA TYR A 136 -4.18 -15.83 -5.95
C TYR A 136 -2.66 -15.83 -5.90
N PHE A 137 -2.04 -14.72 -5.50
CA PHE A 137 -0.60 -14.66 -5.27
C PHE A 137 -0.19 -15.63 -4.15
N VAL A 138 -0.91 -15.61 -3.03
CA VAL A 138 -0.61 -16.45 -1.87
C VAL A 138 -0.77 -17.94 -2.21
N ALA A 139 -1.83 -18.32 -2.93
CA ALA A 139 -2.03 -19.70 -3.40
C ALA A 139 -0.87 -20.15 -4.31
N ALA A 140 -0.43 -19.30 -5.25
CA ALA A 140 0.72 -19.60 -6.10
C ALA A 140 2.01 -19.77 -5.30
N GLN A 141 2.29 -18.90 -4.32
CA GLN A 141 3.49 -19.01 -3.47
C GLN A 141 3.47 -20.27 -2.61
N HIS A 142 2.28 -20.66 -2.13
CA HIS A 142 2.14 -21.89 -1.34
C HIS A 142 2.43 -23.15 -2.16
N LEU A 143 2.01 -23.19 -3.42
CA LEU A 143 2.22 -24.34 -4.33
C LEU A 143 3.60 -24.35 -4.99
N MET A 144 4.30 -23.20 -5.05
CA MET A 144 5.58 -23.08 -5.75
C MET A 144 6.64 -24.12 -5.32
N PRO A 145 6.74 -24.53 -4.05
CA PRO A 145 7.69 -25.58 -3.65
C PRO A 145 7.33 -26.98 -4.15
N ASP A 146 6.07 -27.20 -4.54
CA ASP A 146 5.61 -28.50 -5.05
C ASP A 146 5.86 -28.57 -6.55
N LEU A 147 6.83 -29.39 -6.96
CA LEU A 147 7.21 -29.54 -8.37
C LEU A 147 6.16 -30.28 -9.22
N VAL A 148 5.14 -30.87 -8.59
CA VAL A 148 4.10 -31.66 -9.28
C VAL A 148 2.89 -30.79 -9.62
N VAL A 149 2.63 -29.75 -8.85
CA VAL A 149 1.45 -28.90 -9.02
C VAL A 149 1.78 -27.67 -9.86
N ASP A 150 0.94 -27.38 -10.87
CA ASP A 150 1.09 -26.19 -11.69
C ASP A 150 0.52 -24.96 -10.98
N TYR A 151 1.39 -24.19 -10.34
CA TYR A 151 1.03 -22.92 -9.69
C TYR A 151 0.87 -21.76 -10.67
N SER A 152 1.25 -21.93 -11.94
CA SER A 152 1.29 -20.83 -12.92
C SER A 152 -0.10 -20.27 -13.21
N ALA A 153 -1.15 -21.07 -13.12
CA ALA A 153 -2.52 -20.64 -13.32
C ALA A 153 -2.93 -19.54 -12.30
N PHE A 154 -2.60 -19.73 -11.02
CA PHE A 154 -2.89 -18.74 -9.97
C PHE A 154 -2.04 -17.49 -10.14
N LEU A 155 -0.76 -17.62 -10.47
CA LEU A 155 0.12 -16.50 -10.69
C LEU A 155 -0.32 -15.66 -11.90
N ASN A 156 -0.71 -16.30 -12.99
CA ASN A 156 -1.24 -15.63 -14.17
C ASN A 156 -2.55 -14.89 -13.85
N MET A 157 -3.44 -15.51 -13.07
CA MET A 157 -4.68 -14.85 -12.64
C MET A 157 -4.37 -13.60 -11.80
N TYR A 158 -3.42 -13.69 -10.85
CA TYR A 158 -2.96 -12.54 -10.07
C TYR A 158 -2.48 -11.40 -10.97
N PHE A 159 -1.61 -11.68 -11.94
CA PHE A 159 -1.09 -10.65 -12.83
C PHE A 159 -2.15 -10.06 -13.75
N GLN A 160 -3.09 -10.86 -14.25
CA GLN A 160 -4.21 -10.38 -15.06
C GLN A 160 -5.11 -9.43 -14.25
N MET A 161 -5.51 -9.85 -13.04
CA MET A 161 -6.33 -9.03 -12.16
C MET A 161 -5.60 -7.74 -11.75
N LYS A 162 -4.31 -7.82 -11.40
CA LYS A 162 -3.48 -6.67 -11.06
C LYS A 162 -3.36 -5.69 -12.22
N ALA A 163 -3.20 -6.19 -13.46
CA ALA A 163 -3.13 -5.35 -14.66
C ALA A 163 -4.46 -4.68 -15.00
N ALA A 164 -5.59 -5.29 -14.62
CA ALA A 164 -6.92 -4.73 -14.82
C ALA A 164 -7.29 -3.65 -13.79
N LEU A 165 -6.55 -3.57 -12.68
CA LEU A 165 -6.75 -2.49 -11.71
C LEU A 165 -6.35 -1.17 -12.35
N ASP A 166 -7.23 -0.18 -12.25
CA ASP A 166 -6.85 1.19 -12.58
C ASP A 166 -5.64 1.59 -11.73
N VAL A 167 -4.59 2.02 -12.41
CA VAL A 167 -3.48 2.73 -11.79
C VAL A 167 -4.02 4.11 -11.44
N SER A 168 -5.01 4.17 -10.55
CA SER A 168 -5.49 5.42 -10.01
C SER A 168 -4.34 6.04 -9.19
N MET A 169 -3.45 6.71 -9.92
CA MET A 169 -2.75 7.82 -9.32
C MET A 169 -3.86 8.72 -8.77
N PRO A 170 -3.94 8.96 -7.45
CA PRO A 170 -4.77 10.06 -7.00
C PRO A 170 -4.32 11.23 -7.86
N GLU A 171 -5.22 11.76 -8.67
CA GLU A 171 -4.91 12.89 -9.53
C GLU A 171 -4.25 13.90 -8.61
N ALA A 172 -2.94 14.03 -8.74
CA ALA A 172 -2.29 15.24 -8.32
C ALA A 172 -3.07 16.27 -9.13
N ASN A 173 -4.00 16.98 -8.48
CA ASN A 173 -4.55 18.18 -9.04
C ASN A 173 -3.32 19.01 -9.39
N SER A 174 -2.78 18.73 -10.54
CA SER A 174 -1.80 19.56 -11.21
C SER A 174 -2.58 20.80 -11.52
N GLY A 175 -2.59 21.71 -10.52
CA GLY A 175 -2.83 23.09 -10.80
C GLY A 175 -1.90 23.39 -11.95
N GLY A 176 -2.45 23.38 -13.16
CA GLY A 176 -1.67 23.44 -14.37
C GLY A 176 -0.77 24.66 -14.31
N ILE A 177 0.53 24.42 -14.20
CA ILE A 177 1.51 25.34 -14.70
C ILE A 177 1.32 25.24 -16.22
N ARG A 178 0.40 26.05 -16.75
CA ARG A 178 0.41 26.41 -18.16
C ARG A 178 1.78 27.05 -18.38
N GLN A 179 2.69 26.28 -18.94
CA GLN A 179 3.84 26.87 -19.65
C GLN A 179 3.24 27.73 -20.75
N SER A 180 3.12 29.04 -20.47
CA SER A 180 2.96 30.02 -21.51
C SER A 180 4.22 29.98 -22.34
N LEU A 181 4.18 29.27 -23.45
CA LEU A 181 5.17 29.39 -24.50
C LEU A 181 5.23 30.88 -24.89
N PHE A 182 6.30 31.54 -24.48
CA PHE A 182 6.69 32.83 -25.01
C PHE A 182 6.91 32.64 -26.50
N ARG A 183 5.94 33.05 -27.31
CA ARG A 183 6.17 33.41 -28.70
C ARG A 183 6.84 34.78 -28.68
N GLY A 184 8.17 34.80 -28.77
CA GLY A 184 8.92 35.96 -29.12
C GLY A 184 8.65 36.30 -30.58
N ARG A 185 8.39 37.56 -30.83
CA ARG A 185 8.65 38.25 -32.10
C ARG A 185 10.04 38.87 -32.03
#